data_c297814c98eae07bb781720e849bae25
#
_entry.id   c297814c98eae07bb781720e849bae25
#
_cell.length_a   1.000
_cell.length_b   1.000
_cell.length_c   1.000
_cell.angle_alpha   90.00
_cell.angle_beta   90.00
_cell.angle_gamma   90.00
#
_symmetry.space_group_name_H-M   'P 1'
#
loop_
_entity.id
_entity.type
_entity.pdbx_description
1 polymer ?
#
loop_
_entity_poly.entity_id
_entity_poly.type
_entity_poly.pdbx_seq_one_letter_code
_entity_poly.pdbx_strand_id
1 'polypeptide(L)'
;MEFACQLGARGHHLVLVAPEADLLQRVCGELSETYGVETEAVLADLSVRADVERVAERARTVDFLVNNAGFGLQKWFLNNERAAEEALFDVLCRAVLVVSHAAGRSMRDRGHGTIVNVASAAGWVAGGTYSAAKSWVISFSEGLASELAATGVTVTVLCPGFVRTEFHRRARISLDKLPGPLWLDARRVVRDCLADVDKGTVISVPSPIYKTLVWLARIAPRRLVRSGGPLTKHRPPLR
;
A
#
# COMPACT_ATOMS: atom_id res chain seq x y z
N MET A 1 0.46 -10.27 3.33
CA MET A 1 1.16 -11.57 3.49
C MET A 1 2.60 -11.49 2.96
N GLU A 2 2.86 -11.25 1.67
CA GLU A 2 4.20 -11.39 1.06
C GLU A 2 5.30 -10.53 1.71
N PHE A 3 5.00 -9.29 2.12
CA PHE A 3 5.94 -8.48 2.91
C PHE A 3 6.32 -9.16 4.23
N ALA A 4 5.35 -9.72 4.95
CA ALA A 4 5.62 -10.43 6.20
C ALA A 4 6.51 -11.66 5.97
N CYS A 5 6.26 -12.44 4.91
CA CYS A 5 7.11 -13.58 4.55
C CYS A 5 8.56 -13.15 4.26
N GLN A 6 8.75 -12.13 3.44
CA GLN A 6 10.12 -11.72 3.06
C GLN A 6 10.87 -10.97 4.16
N LEU A 7 10.18 -10.22 5.02
CA LEU A 7 10.78 -9.59 6.20
C LEU A 7 11.08 -10.64 7.28
N GLY A 8 10.19 -11.61 7.52
CA GLY A 8 10.46 -12.74 8.40
C GLY A 8 11.67 -13.56 7.93
N ALA A 9 11.76 -13.84 6.63
CA ALA A 9 12.94 -14.51 6.05
C ALA A 9 14.25 -13.70 6.17
N ARG A 10 14.16 -12.38 6.39
CA ARG A 10 15.31 -11.50 6.70
C ARG A 10 15.59 -11.41 8.21
N GLY A 11 14.85 -12.14 9.06
CA GLY A 11 15.01 -12.18 10.50
C GLY A 11 14.31 -11.06 11.29
N HIS A 12 13.40 -10.30 10.64
CA HIS A 12 12.61 -9.31 11.37
C HIS A 12 11.54 -9.98 12.22
N HIS A 13 11.36 -9.54 13.47
CA HIS A 13 10.17 -9.77 14.26
C HIS A 13 8.98 -9.01 13.63
N LEU A 14 7.80 -9.60 13.66
CA LEU A 14 6.67 -9.11 12.88
C LEU A 14 5.51 -8.66 13.76
N VAL A 15 5.03 -7.44 13.55
CA VAL A 15 3.75 -6.97 14.10
C VAL A 15 2.75 -6.92 12.94
N LEU A 16 1.72 -7.77 13.02
CA LEU A 16 0.70 -7.90 11.99
C LEU A 16 -0.60 -7.24 12.44
N VAL A 17 -1.19 -6.44 11.57
CA VAL A 17 -2.43 -5.70 11.83
C VAL A 17 -3.51 -6.14 10.85
N ALA A 18 -4.64 -6.63 11.37
CA ALA A 18 -5.82 -6.96 10.55
C ALA A 18 -7.10 -6.97 11.42
N PRO A 19 -8.31 -6.84 10.81
CA PRO A 19 -9.57 -6.87 11.55
C PRO A 19 -10.11 -8.29 11.82
N GLU A 20 -9.53 -9.34 11.24
CA GLU A 20 -10.01 -10.72 11.30
C GLU A 20 -9.15 -11.53 12.28
N ALA A 21 -9.61 -11.70 13.53
CA ALA A 21 -8.83 -12.28 14.62
C ALA A 21 -8.28 -13.68 14.30
N ASP A 22 -9.15 -14.61 13.88
CA ASP A 22 -8.76 -16.01 13.66
C ASP A 22 -7.73 -16.15 12.52
N LEU A 23 -7.93 -15.39 11.44
CA LEU A 23 -6.99 -15.36 10.32
C LEU A 23 -5.65 -14.76 10.75
N LEU A 24 -5.69 -13.66 11.52
CA LEU A 24 -4.49 -12.98 11.99
C LEU A 24 -3.64 -13.87 12.90
N GLN A 25 -4.27 -14.55 13.87
CA GLN A 25 -3.57 -15.47 14.78
C GLN A 25 -2.94 -16.65 14.03
N ARG A 26 -3.69 -17.27 13.11
CA ARG A 26 -3.16 -18.37 12.29
C ARG A 26 -1.94 -17.92 11.48
N VAL A 27 -2.03 -16.77 10.82
CA VAL A 27 -0.93 -16.21 10.01
C VAL A 27 0.29 -15.90 10.87
N CYS A 28 0.11 -15.37 12.08
CA CYS A 28 1.19 -15.14 13.03
C CYS A 28 1.89 -16.47 13.37
N GLY A 29 1.13 -17.51 13.71
CA GLY A 29 1.68 -18.83 13.99
C GLY A 29 2.48 -19.41 12.82
N GLU A 30 1.90 -19.43 11.63
CA GLU A 30 2.56 -19.91 10.41
C GLU A 30 3.89 -19.18 10.11
N LEU A 31 3.94 -17.85 10.29
CA LEU A 31 5.15 -17.08 10.06
C LEU A 31 6.21 -17.32 11.13
N SER A 32 5.81 -17.40 12.40
CA SER A 32 6.71 -17.71 13.51
C SER A 32 7.35 -19.10 13.33
N GLU A 33 6.54 -20.12 13.01
CA GLU A 33 7.03 -21.48 12.76
C GLU A 33 7.94 -21.57 11.54
N THR A 34 7.59 -20.84 10.45
CA THR A 34 8.35 -20.91 9.18
C THR A 34 9.68 -20.22 9.26
N TYR A 35 9.75 -19.08 9.93
CA TYR A 35 10.95 -18.21 9.91
C TYR A 35 11.69 -18.13 11.24
N GLY A 36 11.16 -18.71 12.32
CA GLY A 36 11.78 -18.66 13.64
C GLY A 36 11.83 -17.26 14.25
N VAL A 37 10.88 -16.39 13.88
CA VAL A 37 10.79 -15.01 14.36
C VAL A 37 9.61 -14.81 15.30
N GLU A 38 9.70 -13.84 16.19
CA GLU A 38 8.57 -13.45 17.02
C GLU A 38 7.50 -12.76 16.18
N THR A 39 6.23 -13.03 16.49
CA THR A 39 5.09 -12.42 15.82
C THR A 39 4.11 -11.89 16.85
N GLU A 40 3.55 -10.70 16.59
CA GLU A 40 2.53 -10.05 17.39
C GLU A 40 1.30 -9.77 16.53
N ALA A 41 0.14 -10.17 17.02
CA ALA A 41 -1.15 -9.91 16.37
C ALA A 41 -1.82 -8.69 17.00
N VAL A 42 -2.04 -7.63 16.22
CA VAL A 42 -2.78 -6.44 16.61
C VAL A 42 -4.13 -6.42 15.88
N LEU A 43 -5.19 -6.79 16.60
CA LEU A 43 -6.54 -6.76 16.06
C LEU A 43 -7.00 -5.30 15.94
N ALA A 44 -7.18 -4.82 14.70
CA ALA A 44 -7.58 -3.45 14.43
C ALA A 44 -8.24 -3.30 13.04
N ASP A 45 -9.31 -2.52 12.99
CA ASP A 45 -9.93 -2.03 11.76
C ASP A 45 -9.42 -0.61 11.47
N LEU A 46 -8.65 -0.44 10.41
CA LEU A 46 -8.06 0.84 10.05
C LEU A 46 -9.06 1.87 9.50
N SER A 47 -10.34 1.53 9.37
CA SER A 47 -11.42 2.50 9.15
C SER A 47 -11.91 3.13 10.47
N VAL A 48 -11.58 2.53 11.61
CA VAL A 48 -11.97 2.99 12.95
C VAL A 48 -10.84 3.83 13.57
N ARG A 49 -11.15 5.08 13.93
CA ARG A 49 -10.13 6.03 14.44
C ARG A 49 -9.40 5.53 15.68
N ALA A 50 -10.13 5.00 16.65
CA ALA A 50 -9.54 4.49 17.89
C ALA A 50 -8.54 3.35 17.63
N ASP A 51 -8.84 2.49 16.67
CA ASP A 51 -7.96 1.41 16.27
C ASP A 51 -6.69 1.93 15.58
N VAL A 52 -6.83 2.93 14.72
CA VAL A 52 -5.67 3.58 14.09
C VAL A 52 -4.74 4.21 15.11
N GLU A 53 -5.27 4.85 16.16
CA GLU A 53 -4.45 5.42 17.24
C GLU A 53 -3.69 4.34 18.02
N ARG A 54 -4.33 3.19 18.31
CA ARG A 54 -3.65 2.04 18.94
C ARG A 54 -2.53 1.49 18.05
N VAL A 55 -2.77 1.37 16.75
CA VAL A 55 -1.75 0.92 15.79
C VAL A 55 -0.63 1.95 15.69
N ALA A 56 -0.95 3.24 15.69
CA ALA A 56 0.04 4.32 15.63
C ALA A 56 0.95 4.31 16.86
N GLU A 57 0.38 4.10 18.06
CA GLU A 57 1.20 3.99 19.28
C GLU A 57 2.14 2.78 19.21
N ARG A 58 1.64 1.61 18.75
CA ARG A 58 2.48 0.43 18.55
C ARG A 58 3.57 0.65 17.49
N ALA A 59 3.27 1.43 16.45
CA ALA A 59 4.21 1.73 15.36
C ALA A 59 5.41 2.61 15.78
N ARG A 60 5.37 3.27 16.93
CA ARG A 60 6.49 4.08 17.44
C ARG A 60 7.74 3.27 17.76
N THR A 61 7.60 1.97 18.00
CA THR A 61 8.71 1.10 18.39
C THR A 61 9.24 0.21 17.26
N VAL A 62 8.65 0.28 16.06
CA VAL A 62 9.13 -0.51 14.94
C VAL A 62 10.26 0.18 14.20
N ASP A 63 11.14 -0.59 13.56
CA ASP A 63 12.22 -0.09 12.70
C ASP A 63 11.86 -0.17 11.22
N PHE A 64 10.84 -0.96 10.88
CA PHE A 64 10.34 -1.12 9.52
C PHE A 64 8.80 -1.07 9.51
N LEU A 65 8.24 -0.02 8.93
CA LEU A 65 6.79 0.15 8.77
C LEU A 65 6.36 -0.17 7.33
N VAL A 66 5.32 -0.98 7.17
CA VAL A 66 4.68 -1.21 5.87
C VAL A 66 3.20 -0.85 5.93
N ASN A 67 2.82 0.28 5.36
CA ASN A 67 1.44 0.66 5.17
C ASN A 67 0.90 0.00 3.89
N ASN A 68 0.36 -1.21 4.03
CA ASN A 68 -0.09 -2.02 2.90
C ASN A 68 -1.62 -2.19 2.84
N ALA A 69 -2.33 -1.96 3.93
CA ALA A 69 -3.77 -2.16 3.98
C ALA A 69 -4.50 -1.35 2.91
N GLY A 70 -5.52 -1.95 2.31
CA GLY A 70 -6.29 -1.25 1.30
C GLY A 70 -7.30 -2.15 0.60
N PHE A 71 -8.32 -1.49 0.06
CA PHE A 71 -9.36 -2.11 -0.74
C PHE A 71 -9.83 -1.15 -1.84
N GLY A 72 -10.66 -1.61 -2.75
CA GLY A 72 -11.25 -0.82 -3.82
C GLY A 72 -12.77 -0.91 -3.82
N LEU A 73 -13.44 0.11 -4.34
CA LEU A 73 -14.88 0.15 -4.53
C LEU A 73 -15.24 -0.08 -6.01
N GLN A 74 -16.37 -0.78 -6.24
CA GLN A 74 -16.75 -1.24 -7.59
C GLN A 74 -17.56 -0.22 -8.37
N LYS A 75 -18.41 0.51 -7.68
CA LYS A 75 -19.33 1.48 -8.28
C LYS A 75 -18.62 2.80 -8.56
N TRP A 76 -19.22 3.65 -9.35
CA TRP A 76 -18.84 5.05 -9.49
C TRP A 76 -19.09 5.79 -8.18
N PHE A 77 -18.31 6.83 -7.91
CA PHE A 77 -18.37 7.62 -6.67
C PHE A 77 -19.78 7.96 -6.20
N LEU A 78 -20.60 8.52 -7.10
CA LEU A 78 -21.97 8.93 -6.78
C LEU A 78 -22.95 7.76 -6.55
N ASN A 79 -22.56 6.53 -6.91
CA ASN A 79 -23.38 5.34 -6.76
C ASN A 79 -22.96 4.47 -5.55
N ASN A 80 -21.89 4.86 -4.85
CA ASN A 80 -21.48 4.24 -3.60
C ASN A 80 -22.23 4.89 -2.43
N GLU A 81 -22.40 4.13 -1.35
CA GLU A 81 -22.76 4.72 -0.06
C GLU A 81 -21.63 5.61 0.44
N ARG A 82 -21.97 6.79 0.97
CA ARG A 82 -21.00 7.74 1.48
C ARG A 82 -20.05 7.11 2.50
N ALA A 83 -20.60 6.30 3.42
CA ALA A 83 -19.81 5.63 4.44
C ALA A 83 -18.73 4.70 3.85
N ALA A 84 -18.99 4.05 2.70
CA ALA A 84 -17.99 3.22 2.03
C ALA A 84 -16.85 4.05 1.42
N GLU A 85 -17.15 5.24 0.89
CA GLU A 85 -16.13 6.17 0.39
C GLU A 85 -15.30 6.78 1.53
N GLU A 86 -15.93 7.10 2.66
CA GLU A 86 -15.27 7.57 3.87
C GLU A 86 -14.33 6.48 4.44
N ALA A 87 -14.81 5.24 4.55
CA ALA A 87 -13.99 4.11 4.99
C ALA A 87 -12.78 3.86 4.05
N LEU A 88 -12.97 4.00 2.74
CA LEU A 88 -11.88 3.90 1.77
C LEU A 88 -10.82 4.98 2.02
N PHE A 89 -11.24 6.22 2.24
CA PHE A 89 -10.34 7.33 2.54
C PHE A 89 -9.65 7.13 3.90
N ASP A 90 -10.37 6.67 4.91
CA ASP A 90 -9.83 6.39 6.24
C ASP A 90 -8.71 5.35 6.18
N VAL A 91 -8.91 4.25 5.46
CA VAL A 91 -7.88 3.20 5.34
C VAL A 91 -6.72 3.62 4.43
N LEU A 92 -7.02 4.21 3.25
CA LEU A 92 -5.98 4.47 2.25
C LEU A 92 -5.17 5.74 2.48
N CYS A 93 -5.73 6.72 3.21
CA CYS A 93 -5.09 8.02 3.43
C CYS A 93 -4.88 8.29 4.91
N ARG A 94 -5.95 8.34 5.72
CA ARG A 94 -5.86 8.76 7.12
C ARG A 94 -5.02 7.80 7.96
N ALA A 95 -5.24 6.48 7.83
CA ALA A 95 -4.43 5.50 8.56
C ALA A 95 -2.94 5.60 8.16
N VAL A 96 -2.65 5.73 6.86
CA VAL A 96 -1.27 5.94 6.37
C VAL A 96 -0.65 7.19 6.99
N LEU A 97 -1.37 8.31 7.04
CA LEU A 97 -0.91 9.56 7.64
C LEU A 97 -0.58 9.37 9.12
N VAL A 98 -1.54 8.87 9.91
CA VAL A 98 -1.43 8.78 11.38
C VAL A 98 -0.33 7.82 11.79
N VAL A 99 -0.28 6.63 11.18
CA VAL A 99 0.72 5.61 11.50
C VAL A 99 2.12 6.04 11.03
N SER A 100 2.23 6.62 9.83
CA SER A 100 3.53 7.15 9.35
C SER A 100 4.03 8.31 10.20
N HIS A 101 3.14 9.18 10.71
CA HIS A 101 3.51 10.29 11.59
C HIS A 101 4.10 9.76 12.90
N ALA A 102 3.44 8.80 13.55
CA ALA A 102 3.91 8.22 14.81
C ALA A 102 5.25 7.49 14.65
N ALA A 103 5.34 6.59 13.66
CA ALA A 103 6.56 5.85 13.37
C ALA A 103 7.71 6.78 12.91
N GLY A 104 7.45 7.68 11.97
CA GLY A 104 8.46 8.59 11.39
C GLY A 104 9.09 9.50 12.43
N ARG A 105 8.31 10.04 13.37
CA ARG A 105 8.87 10.82 14.48
C ARG A 105 9.82 9.99 15.34
N SER A 106 9.38 8.81 15.76
CA SER A 106 10.20 7.94 16.61
C SER A 106 11.44 7.41 15.87
N MET A 107 11.32 7.07 14.59
CA MET A 107 12.45 6.66 13.76
C MET A 107 13.45 7.80 13.59
N ARG A 108 12.97 9.02 13.31
CA ARG A 108 13.83 10.20 13.23
C ARG A 108 14.59 10.45 14.53
N ASP A 109 13.90 10.38 15.67
CA ASP A 109 14.50 10.63 16.98
C ASP A 109 15.55 9.54 17.34
N ARG A 110 15.40 8.32 16.81
CA ARG A 110 16.39 7.22 16.93
C ARG A 110 17.51 7.29 15.88
N GLY A 111 17.34 8.07 14.82
CA GLY A 111 18.32 8.19 13.74
C GLY A 111 18.34 7.03 12.74
N HIS A 112 17.33 6.16 12.74
CA HIS A 112 17.19 5.05 11.78
C HIS A 112 15.74 4.60 11.64
N GLY A 113 15.42 4.01 10.51
CA GLY A 113 14.12 3.39 10.25
C GLY A 113 13.77 3.35 8.76
N THR A 114 12.73 2.60 8.44
CA THR A 114 12.22 2.45 7.08
C THR A 114 10.71 2.53 7.04
N ILE A 115 10.16 3.32 6.13
CA ILE A 115 8.72 3.41 5.87
C ILE A 115 8.45 3.01 4.43
N VAL A 116 7.62 2.00 4.22
CA VAL A 116 7.11 1.61 2.90
C VAL A 116 5.61 1.88 2.84
N ASN A 117 5.21 2.79 1.97
CA ASN A 117 3.80 3.08 1.70
C ASN A 117 3.36 2.41 0.39
N VAL A 118 2.35 1.57 0.43
CA VAL A 118 1.85 0.87 -0.77
C VAL A 118 0.79 1.73 -1.47
N ALA A 119 1.23 2.38 -2.54
CA ALA A 119 0.36 3.11 -3.47
C ALA A 119 -0.15 2.20 -4.61
N SER A 120 -0.13 2.66 -5.84
CA SER A 120 -0.49 1.93 -7.06
C SER A 120 -0.09 2.74 -8.30
N ALA A 121 0.18 2.08 -9.41
CA ALA A 121 0.25 2.73 -10.72
C ALA A 121 -1.05 3.48 -11.07
N ALA A 122 -2.18 3.10 -10.48
CA ALA A 122 -3.45 3.80 -10.58
C ALA A 122 -3.42 5.24 -10.02
N GLY A 123 -2.49 5.58 -9.13
CA GLY A 123 -2.31 6.94 -8.61
C GLY A 123 -1.87 7.97 -9.66
N TRP A 124 -1.39 7.52 -10.82
CA TRP A 124 -0.98 8.39 -11.92
C TRP A 124 -2.10 8.71 -12.92
N VAL A 125 -3.27 8.09 -12.75
CA VAL A 125 -4.43 8.28 -13.64
C VAL A 125 -5.67 8.71 -12.87
N ALA A 126 -6.65 9.33 -13.54
CA ALA A 126 -7.88 9.80 -12.92
C ALA A 126 -8.97 8.70 -12.94
N GLY A 127 -8.83 7.69 -12.09
CA GLY A 127 -9.72 6.52 -12.04
C GLY A 127 -10.71 6.52 -10.87
N GLY A 128 -11.12 7.68 -10.33
CA GLY A 128 -12.03 7.80 -9.19
C GLY A 128 -11.33 7.88 -7.84
N THR A 129 -12.06 7.68 -6.74
CA THR A 129 -11.61 7.89 -5.36
C THR A 129 -10.38 7.06 -5.00
N TYR A 130 -10.35 5.79 -5.43
CA TYR A 130 -9.18 4.94 -5.22
C TYR A 130 -7.90 5.52 -5.85
N SER A 131 -7.99 5.97 -7.11
CA SER A 131 -6.84 6.59 -7.80
C SER A 131 -6.43 7.89 -7.12
N ALA A 132 -7.38 8.70 -6.68
CA ALA A 132 -7.12 9.92 -5.93
C ALA A 132 -6.40 9.64 -4.60
N ALA A 133 -6.86 8.64 -3.83
CA ALA A 133 -6.21 8.21 -2.60
C ALA A 133 -4.77 7.71 -2.85
N LYS A 134 -4.57 6.89 -3.89
CA LYS A 134 -3.22 6.40 -4.24
C LYS A 134 -2.30 7.50 -4.77
N SER A 135 -2.84 8.52 -5.46
CA SER A 135 -2.09 9.73 -5.83
C SER A 135 -1.66 10.52 -4.59
N TRP A 136 -2.55 10.65 -3.60
CA TRP A 136 -2.24 11.27 -2.32
C TRP A 136 -1.08 10.52 -1.62
N VAL A 137 -1.14 9.19 -1.54
CA VAL A 137 -0.07 8.37 -0.93
C VAL A 137 1.27 8.59 -1.63
N ILE A 138 1.29 8.70 -2.97
CA ILE A 138 2.53 8.96 -3.72
C ILE A 138 3.11 10.32 -3.31
N SER A 139 2.32 11.39 -3.43
CA SER A 139 2.78 12.75 -3.13
C SER A 139 3.19 12.91 -1.65
N PHE A 140 2.40 12.33 -0.73
CA PHE A 140 2.71 12.31 0.69
C PHE A 140 4.05 11.63 0.98
N SER A 141 4.31 10.48 0.34
CA SER A 141 5.54 9.72 0.57
C SER A 141 6.78 10.42 0.01
N GLU A 142 6.66 11.09 -1.15
CA GLU A 142 7.74 11.92 -1.71
C GLU A 142 8.07 13.09 -0.78
N GLY A 143 7.05 13.78 -0.25
CA GLY A 143 7.22 14.85 0.73
C GLY A 143 7.87 14.36 2.01
N LEU A 144 7.39 13.23 2.56
CA LEU A 144 7.94 12.63 3.78
C LEU A 144 9.40 12.16 3.59
N ALA A 145 9.74 11.61 2.40
CA ALA A 145 11.11 11.26 2.07
C ALA A 145 12.04 12.48 2.06
N SER A 146 11.56 13.60 1.55
CA SER A 146 12.32 14.88 1.55
C SER A 146 12.48 15.41 2.98
N GLU A 147 11.45 15.34 3.82
CA GLU A 147 11.50 15.80 5.22
C GLU A 147 12.47 14.98 6.07
N LEU A 148 12.52 13.65 5.83
CA LEU A 148 13.38 12.72 6.57
C LEU A 148 14.77 12.54 5.94
N ALA A 149 15.10 13.25 4.87
CA ALA A 149 16.42 13.23 4.28
C ALA A 149 17.49 13.57 5.33
N ALA A 150 18.61 12.86 5.32
CA ALA A 150 19.70 13.02 6.28
C ALA A 150 19.39 12.69 7.75
N THR A 151 18.21 12.12 8.06
CA THR A 151 17.87 11.67 9.42
C THR A 151 18.18 10.20 9.70
N GLY A 152 18.67 9.46 8.71
CA GLY A 152 18.85 8.01 8.78
C GLY A 152 17.57 7.21 8.53
N VAL A 153 16.44 7.88 8.23
CA VAL A 153 15.17 7.23 7.92
C VAL A 153 14.93 7.22 6.41
N THR A 154 14.61 6.05 5.86
CA THR A 154 14.26 5.90 4.45
C THR A 154 12.75 5.80 4.26
N VAL A 155 12.25 6.42 3.19
CA VAL A 155 10.83 6.31 2.80
C VAL A 155 10.74 5.87 1.35
N THR A 156 10.00 4.77 1.12
CA THR A 156 9.74 4.25 -0.21
C THR A 156 8.24 4.16 -0.46
N VAL A 157 7.77 4.65 -1.59
CA VAL A 157 6.41 4.40 -2.06
C VAL A 157 6.42 3.33 -3.15
N LEU A 158 5.75 2.22 -2.88
CA LEU A 158 5.57 1.12 -3.82
C LEU A 158 4.36 1.41 -4.72
N CYS A 159 4.58 1.49 -6.03
CA CYS A 159 3.56 1.75 -7.04
C CYS A 159 3.38 0.54 -7.97
N PRO A 160 2.78 -0.57 -7.52
CA PRO A 160 2.61 -1.75 -8.34
C PRO A 160 1.50 -1.54 -9.38
N GLY A 161 1.58 -2.33 -10.47
CA GLY A 161 0.48 -2.53 -11.38
C GLY A 161 -0.53 -3.55 -10.85
N PHE A 162 -1.11 -4.34 -11.75
CA PHE A 162 -2.03 -5.42 -11.37
C PHE A 162 -1.24 -6.60 -10.79
N VAL A 163 -1.42 -6.86 -9.50
CA VAL A 163 -0.76 -7.96 -8.79
C VAL A 163 -1.76 -9.08 -8.55
N ARG A 164 -1.38 -10.32 -8.81
CA ARG A 164 -2.21 -11.51 -8.49
C ARG A 164 -2.31 -11.68 -6.98
N THR A 165 -3.36 -11.15 -6.38
CA THR A 165 -3.65 -11.22 -4.94
C THR A 165 -5.15 -11.31 -4.72
N GLU A 166 -5.54 -11.58 -3.47
CA GLU A 166 -6.93 -11.54 -3.00
C GLU A 166 -7.61 -10.17 -3.18
N PHE A 167 -6.84 -9.10 -3.40
CA PHE A 167 -7.35 -7.75 -3.58
C PHE A 167 -8.41 -7.66 -4.68
N HIS A 168 -8.13 -8.22 -5.87
CA HIS A 168 -9.04 -8.18 -7.01
C HIS A 168 -10.29 -9.04 -6.75
N ARG A 169 -10.12 -10.20 -6.07
CA ARG A 169 -11.22 -11.06 -5.67
C ARG A 169 -12.13 -10.36 -4.63
N ARG A 170 -11.56 -9.76 -3.59
CA ARG A 170 -12.31 -9.00 -2.58
C ARG A 170 -12.98 -7.76 -3.17
N ALA A 171 -12.32 -7.05 -4.07
CA ALA A 171 -12.88 -5.92 -4.80
C ALA A 171 -13.87 -6.35 -5.91
N ARG A 172 -14.07 -7.65 -6.16
CA ARG A 172 -14.89 -8.24 -7.24
C ARG A 172 -14.62 -7.56 -8.60
N ILE A 173 -13.38 -7.22 -8.88
CA ILE A 173 -12.96 -6.63 -10.14
C ILE A 173 -12.66 -7.77 -11.10
N SER A 174 -13.51 -7.96 -12.11
CA SER A 174 -13.20 -8.90 -13.21
C SER A 174 -12.18 -8.26 -14.15
N LEU A 175 -11.02 -8.88 -14.25
CA LEU A 175 -9.93 -8.48 -15.13
C LEU A 175 -9.59 -9.61 -16.13
N ASP A 176 -10.60 -10.42 -16.48
CA ASP A 176 -10.44 -11.59 -17.36
C ASP A 176 -9.85 -11.24 -18.73
N LYS A 177 -10.02 -9.97 -19.15
CA LYS A 177 -9.49 -9.45 -20.42
C LYS A 177 -8.12 -8.78 -20.28
N LEU A 178 -7.51 -8.78 -19.08
CA LEU A 178 -6.19 -8.17 -18.91
C LEU A 178 -5.11 -9.08 -19.50
N PRO A 179 -4.27 -8.57 -20.44
CA PRO A 179 -3.18 -9.36 -21.02
C PRO A 179 -2.24 -9.93 -19.96
N GLY A 180 -1.82 -11.18 -20.14
CA GLY A 180 -0.94 -11.89 -19.19
C GLY A 180 0.29 -11.11 -18.72
N PRO A 181 1.03 -10.40 -19.62
CA PRO A 181 2.23 -9.63 -19.24
C PRO A 181 1.97 -8.45 -18.28
N LEU A 182 0.73 -8.00 -18.14
CA LEU A 182 0.35 -6.95 -17.19
C LEU A 182 0.09 -7.47 -15.77
N TRP A 183 -0.01 -8.80 -15.61
CA TRP A 183 -0.13 -9.41 -14.30
C TRP A 183 1.24 -9.59 -13.66
N LEU A 184 1.38 -9.07 -12.45
CA LEU A 184 2.58 -9.21 -11.64
C LEU A 184 2.40 -10.28 -10.57
N ASP A 185 3.48 -10.97 -10.29
CA ASP A 185 3.59 -11.89 -9.16
C ASP A 185 3.90 -11.11 -7.88
N ALA A 186 3.16 -11.39 -6.79
CA ALA A 186 3.29 -10.67 -5.52
C ALA A 186 4.68 -10.82 -4.90
N ARG A 187 5.27 -12.03 -4.97
CA ARG A 187 6.59 -12.33 -4.42
C ARG A 187 7.66 -11.49 -5.11
N ARG A 188 7.60 -11.41 -6.45
CA ARG A 188 8.51 -10.60 -7.24
C ARG A 188 8.34 -9.10 -6.94
N VAL A 189 7.10 -8.62 -6.85
CA VAL A 189 6.79 -7.21 -6.53
C VAL A 189 7.42 -6.80 -5.21
N VAL A 190 7.24 -7.59 -4.16
CA VAL A 190 7.79 -7.29 -2.84
C VAL A 190 9.32 -7.40 -2.83
N ARG A 191 9.88 -8.44 -3.45
CA ARG A 191 11.34 -8.59 -3.56
C ARG A 191 11.98 -7.38 -4.25
N ASP A 192 11.42 -6.96 -5.38
CA ASP A 192 11.94 -5.83 -6.16
C ASP A 192 11.77 -4.50 -5.37
N CYS A 193 10.67 -4.36 -4.62
CA CYS A 193 10.46 -3.23 -3.70
C CYS A 193 11.51 -3.19 -2.58
N LEU A 194 11.75 -4.30 -1.91
CA LEU A 194 12.74 -4.37 -0.83
C LEU A 194 14.15 -4.10 -1.35
N ALA A 195 14.49 -4.54 -2.57
CA ALA A 195 15.75 -4.20 -3.22
C ALA A 195 15.85 -2.70 -3.56
N ASP A 196 14.75 -2.04 -3.88
CA ASP A 196 14.69 -0.58 -4.08
C ASP A 196 14.82 0.16 -2.74
N VAL A 197 14.20 -0.35 -1.66
CA VAL A 197 14.38 0.15 -0.28
C VAL A 197 15.84 0.11 0.14
N ASP A 198 16.51 -1.03 -0.08
CA ASP A 198 17.93 -1.22 0.26
C ASP A 198 18.86 -0.21 -0.48
N LYS A 199 18.39 0.37 -1.60
CA LYS A 199 19.08 1.42 -2.38
C LYS A 199 18.65 2.85 -2.02
N GLY A 200 17.71 3.03 -1.08
CA GLY A 200 17.14 4.34 -0.74
C GLY A 200 16.24 4.93 -1.84
N THR A 201 15.67 4.10 -2.73
CA THR A 201 14.81 4.57 -3.82
C THR A 201 13.45 5.05 -3.27
N VAL A 202 13.07 6.29 -3.55
CA VAL A 202 11.81 6.85 -3.05
C VAL A 202 10.59 6.27 -3.78
N ILE A 203 10.62 6.15 -5.11
CA ILE A 203 9.50 5.59 -5.89
C ILE A 203 9.90 4.23 -6.47
N SER A 204 9.31 3.17 -5.96
CA SER A 204 9.49 1.80 -6.47
C SER A 204 8.34 1.43 -7.41
N VAL A 205 8.68 1.11 -8.67
CA VAL A 205 7.74 0.59 -9.68
C VAL A 205 8.26 -0.76 -10.18
N PRO A 206 7.81 -1.88 -9.61
CA PRO A 206 8.38 -3.20 -9.87
C PRO A 206 7.86 -3.77 -11.20
N SER A 207 8.35 -3.31 -12.30
CA SER A 207 8.19 -3.87 -13.66
C SER A 207 8.61 -2.85 -14.72
N PRO A 208 9.39 -3.20 -15.73
CA PRO A 208 9.74 -2.30 -16.83
C PRO A 208 8.51 -1.77 -17.57
N ILE A 209 7.50 -2.63 -17.77
CA ILE A 209 6.24 -2.25 -18.43
C ILE A 209 5.55 -1.15 -17.62
N TYR A 210 5.41 -1.33 -16.31
CA TYR A 210 4.76 -0.33 -15.46
C TYR A 210 5.62 0.92 -15.28
N LYS A 211 6.96 0.82 -15.26
CA LYS A 211 7.85 1.99 -15.29
C LYS A 211 7.55 2.85 -16.51
N THR A 212 7.46 2.24 -17.70
CA THR A 212 7.12 2.94 -18.95
C THR A 212 5.72 3.54 -18.91
N LEU A 213 4.71 2.79 -18.44
CA LEU A 213 3.33 3.28 -18.34
C LEU A 213 3.20 4.45 -17.35
N VAL A 214 3.84 4.37 -16.20
CA VAL A 214 3.88 5.45 -15.20
C VAL A 214 4.60 6.68 -15.77
N TRP A 215 5.74 6.50 -16.44
CA TRP A 215 6.46 7.60 -17.10
C TRP A 215 5.58 8.29 -18.13
N LEU A 216 4.91 7.52 -19.00
CA LEU A 216 3.97 8.07 -19.98
C LEU A 216 2.81 8.81 -19.31
N ALA A 217 2.24 8.28 -18.22
CA ALA A 217 1.15 8.92 -17.49
C ALA A 217 1.57 10.26 -16.84
N ARG A 218 2.83 10.39 -16.44
CA ARG A 218 3.38 11.64 -15.86
C ARG A 218 3.51 12.78 -16.87
N ILE A 219 3.85 12.46 -18.13
CA ILE A 219 4.04 13.45 -19.20
C ILE A 219 2.82 13.64 -20.10
N ALA A 220 1.85 12.74 -20.03
CA ALA A 220 0.65 12.77 -20.86
C ALA A 220 -0.23 14.01 -20.54
N PRO A 221 -0.84 14.63 -21.55
CA PRO A 221 -1.82 15.68 -21.33
C PRO A 221 -2.96 15.20 -20.40
N ARG A 222 -3.35 16.02 -19.43
CA ARG A 222 -4.37 15.67 -18.42
C ARG A 222 -5.69 15.19 -19.03
N ARG A 223 -6.03 15.60 -20.26
CA ARG A 223 -7.22 15.11 -20.98
C ARG A 223 -7.16 13.61 -21.23
N LEU A 224 -6.01 13.07 -21.62
CA LEU A 224 -5.80 11.63 -21.86
C LEU A 224 -5.83 10.84 -20.53
N VAL A 225 -5.22 11.40 -19.48
CA VAL A 225 -5.18 10.78 -18.16
C VAL A 225 -6.57 10.68 -17.52
N ARG A 226 -7.47 11.66 -17.80
CA ARG A 226 -8.85 11.69 -17.30
C ARG A 226 -9.76 10.59 -17.86
N SER A 227 -9.44 10.00 -18.99
CA SER A 227 -10.25 8.93 -19.58
C SER A 227 -10.27 7.65 -18.74
N GLY A 228 -9.41 7.55 -17.71
CA GLY A 228 -9.34 6.41 -16.80
C GLY A 228 -8.89 5.09 -17.43
N GLY A 229 -8.84 5.03 -18.76
CA GLY A 229 -8.39 3.88 -19.53
C GLY A 229 -8.97 2.54 -19.06
N PRO A 230 -8.15 1.47 -18.99
CA PRO A 230 -8.59 0.14 -18.56
C PRO A 230 -9.10 0.07 -17.11
N LEU A 231 -8.68 1.00 -16.25
CA LEU A 231 -9.02 1.02 -14.82
C LEU A 231 -10.50 1.33 -14.54
N THR A 232 -11.21 1.94 -15.49
CA THR A 232 -12.64 2.27 -15.36
C THR A 232 -13.56 1.30 -16.11
N LYS A 233 -13.03 0.45 -16.98
CA LYS A 233 -13.82 -0.45 -17.84
C LYS A 233 -14.60 -1.53 -17.06
N HIS A 234 -14.22 -1.84 -15.83
CA HIS A 234 -14.91 -2.81 -14.98
C HIS A 234 -16.13 -2.21 -14.27
N ARG A 235 -16.30 -0.88 -14.32
CA ARG A 235 -17.44 -0.21 -13.68
C ARG A 235 -18.66 -0.27 -14.58
N PRO A 236 -19.88 -0.40 -14.01
CA PRO A 236 -21.10 -0.34 -14.80
C PRO A 236 -21.19 0.99 -15.53
N PRO A 237 -21.86 1.03 -16.72
CA PRO A 237 -22.06 2.28 -17.44
C PRO A 237 -22.80 3.28 -16.55
N LEU A 238 -22.45 4.56 -16.69
CA LEU A 238 -23.20 5.66 -16.08
C LEU A 238 -24.60 5.67 -16.74
N ARG A 239 -25.65 5.39 -15.96
CA ARG A 239 -27.03 5.58 -16.39
C ARG A 239 -27.51 6.93 -15.92
#